data_3eeddc58492479119f19e3844206f0d2
#
_entry.id   3eeddc58492479119f19e3844206f0d2
#
_cell.length_a   1.000
_cell.length_b   1.000
_cell.length_c   1.000
_cell.angle_alpha   90.00
_cell.angle_beta   90.00
_cell.angle_gamma   90.00
#
_symmetry.space_group_name_H-M   'P 1'
#
loop_
_entity.id
_entity.type
_entity.pdbx_description
1 polymer ?
#
loop_
_entity_poly.entity_id
_entity_poly.type
_entity_poly.pdbx_seq_one_letter_code
_entity_poly.pdbx_strand_id
1 'polypeptide(L)'
;LQTTNINELQSIVRDHAKIRVVGAGHSFTPLVCTDATLVSLDRISGVASFDLERCQSNIYAGTRLYDLDQYLQQQSINQALMNQGDIDQQSLAGAVSTGTHGTGADLHCISAYVEAFELLTASGEILKCSRTENPEIFAAGRVSLGSLGILTKITMQNRPRYKLREHIELCPVEDMMQHIQQWKHQHRHIECFVFSYEKQLMLKTLDETDEEILPRKENFPSDDTLLTMF
;
A
#
# COMPACT_ATOMS: atom_id res chain seq x y z
N LEU A 1 -15.44 5.00 17.06
CA LEU A 1 -15.93 3.63 17.20
C LEU A 1 -14.94 2.64 16.59
N GLN A 2 -14.85 1.46 17.17
CA GLN A 2 -14.13 0.31 16.60
C GLN A 2 -15.12 -0.83 16.42
N THR A 3 -15.08 -1.50 15.28
CA THR A 3 -15.93 -2.64 14.97
C THR A 3 -15.09 -3.89 14.75
N THR A 4 -15.62 -5.05 15.10
CA THR A 4 -14.92 -6.34 15.01
C THR A 4 -15.41 -7.20 13.85
N ASN A 5 -16.54 -6.84 13.23
CA ASN A 5 -17.09 -7.59 12.12
C ASN A 5 -17.98 -6.70 11.22
N ILE A 6 -18.25 -7.21 10.03
CA ILE A 6 -18.99 -6.49 8.98
C ILE A 6 -20.46 -6.21 9.38
N ASN A 7 -21.11 -7.13 10.11
CA ASN A 7 -22.51 -6.93 10.51
C ASN A 7 -22.65 -5.77 11.50
N GLU A 8 -21.73 -5.66 12.43
CA GLU A 8 -21.65 -4.53 13.37
C GLU A 8 -21.39 -3.21 12.59
N LEU A 9 -20.47 -3.23 11.61
CA LEU A 9 -20.21 -2.09 10.75
C LEU A 9 -21.46 -1.64 9.98
N GLN A 10 -22.24 -2.58 9.44
CA GLN A 10 -23.52 -2.28 8.77
C GLN A 10 -24.52 -1.61 9.71
N SER A 11 -24.61 -2.06 10.97
CA SER A 11 -25.47 -1.44 11.98
C SER A 11 -25.00 -0.01 12.27
N ILE A 12 -23.70 0.20 12.48
CA ILE A 12 -23.13 1.52 12.69
C ILE A 12 -23.47 2.46 11.51
N VAL A 13 -23.38 1.97 10.27
CA VAL A 13 -23.71 2.78 9.08
C VAL A 13 -25.18 3.19 9.06
N ARG A 14 -26.09 2.30 9.43
CA ARG A 14 -27.54 2.59 9.47
C ARG A 14 -27.93 3.56 10.58
N ASP A 15 -27.21 3.50 11.71
CA ASP A 15 -27.57 4.24 12.94
C ASP A 15 -26.96 5.67 12.95
N HIS A 16 -26.05 5.99 12.03
CA HIS A 16 -25.35 7.27 12.02
C HIS A 16 -25.48 7.98 10.68
N ALA A 17 -25.97 9.22 10.72
CA ALA A 17 -26.20 10.04 9.51
C ALA A 17 -24.90 10.45 8.78
N LYS A 18 -23.77 10.52 9.49
CA LYS A 18 -22.48 10.92 8.93
C LYS A 18 -21.36 10.11 9.56
N ILE A 19 -20.61 9.43 8.73
CA ILE A 19 -19.49 8.58 9.15
C ILE A 19 -18.24 8.92 8.34
N ARG A 20 -17.08 8.85 8.99
CA ARG A 20 -15.77 8.85 8.35
C ARG A 20 -15.00 7.63 8.84
N VAL A 21 -14.36 6.92 7.91
CA VAL A 21 -13.49 5.78 8.24
C VAL A 21 -12.04 6.25 8.32
N VAL A 22 -11.33 5.77 9.34
CA VAL A 22 -9.90 6.01 9.52
C VAL A 22 -9.13 4.71 9.43
N GLY A 23 -8.01 4.73 8.69
CA GLY A 23 -6.97 3.71 8.70
C GLY A 23 -5.84 4.09 9.67
N ALA A 24 -4.59 4.03 9.23
CA ALA A 24 -3.41 4.35 10.03
C ALA A 24 -3.14 5.85 10.23
N GLY A 25 -3.84 6.74 9.51
CA GLY A 25 -3.65 8.18 9.64
C GLY A 25 -2.41 8.75 8.92
N HIS A 26 -1.86 8.04 7.93
CA HIS A 26 -0.64 8.43 7.20
C HIS A 26 -0.86 9.39 6.01
N SER A 27 -2.02 10.04 5.88
CA SER A 27 -2.35 10.83 4.67
C SER A 27 -1.75 12.24 4.63
N PHE A 28 -1.09 12.75 5.67
CA PHE A 28 -0.56 14.12 5.78
C PHE A 28 -1.57 15.26 5.49
N THR A 29 -2.83 14.91 5.29
CA THR A 29 -3.94 15.83 5.02
C THR A 29 -5.13 15.51 5.92
N PRO A 30 -6.04 16.45 6.20
CA PRO A 30 -7.15 16.23 7.14
C PRO A 30 -8.30 15.39 6.55
N LEU A 31 -8.01 14.36 5.74
CA LEU A 31 -9.01 13.52 5.07
C LEU A 31 -9.98 12.84 6.04
N VAL A 32 -9.50 12.49 7.23
CA VAL A 32 -10.28 11.75 8.23
C VAL A 32 -10.90 12.68 9.28
N CYS A 33 -10.59 13.97 9.26
CA CYS A 33 -11.16 14.91 10.20
C CYS A 33 -12.68 15.02 10.00
N THR A 34 -13.43 14.91 11.08
CA THR A 34 -14.88 14.95 11.07
C THR A 34 -15.42 15.42 12.42
N ASP A 35 -16.56 16.12 12.38
CA ASP A 35 -17.41 16.44 13.51
C ASP A 35 -18.47 15.34 13.80
N ALA A 36 -18.45 14.26 13.01
CA ALA A 36 -19.39 13.14 13.08
C ALA A 36 -18.72 11.87 13.64
N THR A 37 -19.29 10.73 13.35
CA THR A 37 -18.79 9.43 13.83
C THR A 37 -17.54 9.00 13.06
N LEU A 38 -16.43 8.85 13.78
CA LEU A 38 -15.20 8.25 13.25
C LEU A 38 -15.17 6.76 13.56
N VAL A 39 -14.93 5.93 12.54
CA VAL A 39 -14.91 4.46 12.64
C VAL A 39 -13.56 3.92 12.22
N SER A 40 -12.93 3.09 13.05
CA SER A 40 -11.72 2.33 12.70
C SER A 40 -12.07 0.89 12.32
N LEU A 41 -11.41 0.41 11.26
CA LEU A 41 -11.52 -0.99 10.79
C LEU A 41 -10.33 -1.86 11.27
N ASP A 42 -9.47 -1.38 12.16
CA ASP A 42 -8.27 -2.10 12.58
C ASP A 42 -8.53 -3.53 13.09
N ARG A 43 -9.74 -3.79 13.62
CA ARG A 43 -10.15 -5.12 14.08
C ARG A 43 -10.83 -5.98 13.01
N ILE A 44 -11.07 -5.42 11.83
CA ILE A 44 -11.52 -6.15 10.63
C ILE A 44 -10.29 -6.34 9.75
N SER A 45 -9.41 -7.23 10.15
CA SER A 45 -8.09 -7.44 9.54
C SER A 45 -7.82 -8.92 9.26
N GLY A 46 -6.78 -9.18 8.50
CA GLY A 46 -6.36 -10.52 8.09
C GLY A 46 -6.70 -10.82 6.63
N VAL A 47 -6.37 -12.03 6.20
CA VAL A 47 -6.65 -12.53 4.84
C VAL A 47 -7.81 -13.53 4.91
N ALA A 48 -8.86 -13.26 4.13
CA ALA A 48 -10.04 -14.11 4.07
C ALA A 48 -9.80 -15.38 3.23
N SER A 49 -9.05 -15.25 2.12
CA SER A 49 -8.72 -16.38 1.25
C SER A 49 -7.57 -16.05 0.31
N PHE A 50 -6.92 -17.12 -0.20
CA PHE A 50 -5.93 -17.06 -1.27
C PHE A 50 -6.41 -17.86 -2.47
N ASP A 51 -6.22 -17.31 -3.67
CA ASP A 51 -6.28 -18.01 -4.94
C ASP A 51 -4.84 -18.18 -5.44
N LEU A 52 -4.29 -19.38 -5.23
CA LEU A 52 -2.88 -19.66 -5.56
C LEU A 52 -2.68 -19.79 -7.08
N GLU A 53 -3.68 -20.23 -7.82
CA GLU A 53 -3.60 -20.38 -9.28
C GLU A 53 -3.53 -19.02 -9.96
N ARG A 54 -4.34 -18.05 -9.50
CA ARG A 54 -4.37 -16.69 -10.02
C ARG A 54 -3.36 -15.76 -9.35
N CYS A 55 -2.69 -16.23 -8.32
CA CYS A 55 -1.81 -15.41 -7.50
C CYS A 55 -2.56 -14.21 -6.92
N GLN A 56 -3.73 -14.44 -6.30
CA GLN A 56 -4.58 -13.40 -5.73
C GLN A 56 -4.86 -13.67 -4.25
N SER A 57 -5.11 -12.61 -3.51
CA SER A 57 -5.53 -12.68 -2.11
C SER A 57 -6.73 -11.78 -1.86
N ASN A 58 -7.72 -12.28 -1.11
CA ASN A 58 -8.89 -11.54 -0.65
C ASN A 58 -8.67 -11.13 0.80
N ILE A 59 -8.55 -9.83 1.05
CA ILE A 59 -7.98 -9.25 2.25
C ILE A 59 -9.01 -8.33 2.90
N TYR A 60 -9.15 -8.37 4.22
CA TYR A 60 -9.95 -7.41 4.95
C TYR A 60 -9.33 -6.01 4.93
N ALA A 61 -10.16 -5.00 4.79
CA ALA A 61 -9.78 -3.62 4.52
C ALA A 61 -8.88 -2.96 5.59
N GLY A 62 -9.04 -3.37 6.86
CA GLY A 62 -8.25 -2.86 7.97
C GLY A 62 -6.87 -3.50 8.14
N THR A 63 -6.52 -4.51 7.32
CA THR A 63 -5.24 -5.20 7.40
C THR A 63 -4.10 -4.22 7.15
N ARG A 64 -3.09 -4.21 8.04
CA ARG A 64 -1.87 -3.41 7.85
C ARG A 64 -1.00 -4.06 6.79
N LEU A 65 -0.25 -3.26 6.02
CA LEU A 65 0.62 -3.77 4.96
C LEU A 65 1.71 -4.69 5.51
N TYR A 66 2.31 -4.35 6.67
CA TYR A 66 3.31 -5.22 7.31
C TYR A 66 2.75 -6.58 7.73
N ASP A 67 1.49 -6.65 8.20
CA ASP A 67 0.83 -7.93 8.52
C ASP A 67 0.53 -8.70 7.23
N LEU A 68 0.09 -7.99 6.17
CA LEU A 68 -0.20 -8.60 4.88
C LEU A 68 1.06 -9.24 4.30
N ASP A 69 2.20 -8.58 4.36
CA ASP A 69 3.47 -9.13 3.91
C ASP A 69 3.83 -10.43 4.65
N GLN A 70 3.58 -10.50 5.96
CA GLN A 70 3.79 -11.74 6.72
C GLN A 70 2.86 -12.88 6.26
N TYR A 71 1.59 -12.60 5.95
CA TYR A 71 0.67 -13.60 5.42
C TYR A 71 1.11 -14.09 4.04
N LEU A 72 1.49 -13.19 3.14
CA LEU A 72 1.91 -13.50 1.77
C LEU A 72 3.21 -14.30 1.73
N GLN A 73 4.14 -14.02 2.64
CA GLN A 73 5.46 -14.68 2.71
C GLN A 73 5.44 -16.09 3.31
N GLN A 74 4.31 -16.55 3.86
CA GLN A 74 4.21 -17.93 4.35
C GLN A 74 4.62 -18.92 3.26
N GLN A 75 5.36 -19.98 3.64
CA GLN A 75 5.91 -20.95 2.67
C GLN A 75 4.84 -21.60 1.78
N SER A 76 3.64 -21.82 2.31
CA SER A 76 2.50 -22.37 1.56
C SER A 76 1.90 -21.40 0.56
N ILE A 77 2.08 -20.08 0.75
CA ILE A 77 1.53 -19.02 -0.08
C ILE A 77 2.58 -18.51 -1.05
N ASN A 78 3.77 -18.15 -0.57
CA ASN A 78 4.95 -17.74 -1.33
C ASN A 78 4.66 -16.61 -2.35
N GLN A 79 3.92 -15.59 -1.92
CA GLN A 79 3.53 -14.45 -2.74
C GLN A 79 4.09 -13.13 -2.18
N ALA A 80 4.02 -12.09 -2.96
CA ALA A 80 4.34 -10.71 -2.59
C ALA A 80 3.41 -9.75 -3.34
N LEU A 81 3.24 -8.53 -2.82
CA LEU A 81 2.60 -7.46 -3.57
C LEU A 81 3.42 -7.10 -4.81
N MET A 82 2.75 -6.60 -5.84
CA MET A 82 3.41 -6.16 -7.08
C MET A 82 4.33 -4.96 -6.85
N ASN A 83 3.88 -4.03 -6.03
CA ASN A 83 4.59 -2.82 -5.62
C ASN A 83 3.96 -2.27 -4.34
N GLN A 84 4.74 -1.61 -3.50
CA GLN A 84 4.27 -0.89 -2.30
C GLN A 84 5.19 0.29 -2.01
N GLY A 85 4.76 1.21 -1.14
CA GLY A 85 5.61 2.29 -0.64
C GLY A 85 6.55 1.81 0.47
N ASP A 86 7.49 2.64 0.89
CA ASP A 86 8.42 2.35 1.98
C ASP A 86 7.71 2.16 3.33
N ILE A 87 6.58 2.86 3.53
CA ILE A 87 5.83 2.81 4.78
C ILE A 87 4.80 1.68 4.71
N ASP A 88 4.96 0.68 5.54
CA ASP A 88 4.11 -0.51 5.65
C ASP A 88 3.05 -0.42 6.77
N GLN A 89 3.01 0.70 7.51
CA GLN A 89 2.07 0.93 8.62
C GLN A 89 0.64 1.27 8.16
N GLN A 90 0.46 1.56 6.90
CA GLN A 90 -0.85 1.88 6.32
C GLN A 90 -1.80 0.67 6.38
N SER A 91 -3.11 0.92 6.56
CA SER A 91 -4.10 -0.10 6.25
C SER A 91 -4.26 -0.26 4.74
N LEU A 92 -4.55 -1.48 4.27
CA LEU A 92 -4.70 -1.75 2.84
C LEU A 92 -5.74 -0.83 2.19
N ALA A 93 -6.93 -0.67 2.80
CA ALA A 93 -7.95 0.21 2.26
C ALA A 93 -7.50 1.68 2.22
N GLY A 94 -6.73 2.12 3.22
CA GLY A 94 -6.15 3.46 3.25
C GLY A 94 -5.17 3.66 2.09
N ALA A 95 -4.22 2.73 1.93
CA ALA A 95 -3.21 2.78 0.86
C ALA A 95 -3.86 2.76 -0.54
N VAL A 96 -4.84 1.87 -0.74
CA VAL A 96 -5.60 1.78 -2.01
C VAL A 96 -6.37 3.08 -2.27
N SER A 97 -7.13 3.58 -1.28
CA SER A 97 -8.01 4.74 -1.46
C SER A 97 -7.28 6.06 -1.70
N THR A 98 -6.01 6.16 -1.31
CA THR A 98 -5.18 7.36 -1.49
C THR A 98 -4.16 7.22 -2.64
N GLY A 99 -4.17 6.09 -3.35
CA GLY A 99 -3.27 5.85 -4.48
C GLY A 99 -1.81 5.73 -4.06
N THR A 100 -1.54 5.16 -2.89
CA THR A 100 -0.17 4.91 -2.42
C THR A 100 0.64 4.18 -3.48
N HIS A 101 1.86 4.61 -3.68
CA HIS A 101 2.78 4.02 -4.66
C HIS A 101 4.16 3.84 -4.05
N GLY A 102 4.93 2.95 -4.61
CA GLY A 102 6.37 2.85 -4.42
C GLY A 102 7.10 3.58 -5.56
N THR A 103 8.35 3.24 -5.72
CA THR A 103 9.18 3.68 -6.84
C THR A 103 9.10 2.69 -8.02
N GLY A 104 9.82 2.98 -9.10
CA GLY A 104 9.85 2.16 -10.31
C GLY A 104 9.03 2.78 -11.44
N ALA A 105 9.71 3.14 -12.55
CA ALA A 105 9.08 3.83 -13.69
C ALA A 105 8.01 2.99 -14.39
N ASP A 106 8.16 1.65 -14.33
CA ASP A 106 7.27 0.70 -14.99
C ASP A 106 6.29 0.02 -14.00
N LEU A 107 6.26 0.49 -12.76
CA LEU A 107 5.38 -0.02 -11.72
C LEU A 107 4.25 0.97 -11.40
N HIS A 108 3.07 0.43 -11.16
CA HIS A 108 1.88 1.22 -10.85
C HIS A 108 1.70 1.41 -9.34
N CYS A 109 0.79 2.32 -8.95
CA CYS A 109 0.33 2.45 -7.58
C CYS A 109 -0.42 1.19 -7.12
N ILE A 110 -0.54 1.00 -5.80
CA ILE A 110 -1.14 -0.20 -5.21
C ILE A 110 -2.58 -0.42 -5.69
N SER A 111 -3.34 0.64 -5.93
CA SER A 111 -4.73 0.58 -6.39
C SER A 111 -4.89 0.04 -7.81
N ALA A 112 -3.84 0.05 -8.64
CA ALA A 112 -3.88 -0.53 -9.99
C ALA A 112 -3.93 -2.07 -9.96
N TYR A 113 -3.45 -2.68 -8.88
CA TYR A 113 -3.41 -4.13 -8.68
C TYR A 113 -4.63 -4.66 -7.93
N VAL A 114 -5.65 -3.83 -7.70
CA VAL A 114 -6.95 -4.25 -7.18
C VAL A 114 -7.76 -4.92 -8.30
N GLU A 115 -8.20 -6.14 -8.09
CA GLU A 115 -9.02 -6.91 -9.03
C GLU A 115 -10.51 -6.85 -8.69
N ALA A 116 -10.85 -6.77 -7.40
CA ALA A 116 -12.21 -6.62 -6.91
C ALA A 116 -12.21 -6.00 -5.52
N PHE A 117 -13.37 -5.48 -5.10
CA PHE A 117 -13.60 -5.10 -3.70
C PHE A 117 -15.06 -5.24 -3.29
N GLU A 118 -15.30 -5.33 -2.01
CA GLU A 118 -16.62 -5.20 -1.39
C GLU A 118 -16.75 -3.78 -0.81
N LEU A 119 -17.81 -3.07 -1.21
CA LEU A 119 -18.12 -1.70 -0.78
C LEU A 119 -19.41 -1.68 0.05
N LEU A 120 -19.30 -1.27 1.30
CA LEU A 120 -20.46 -0.99 2.15
C LEU A 120 -20.98 0.42 1.85
N THR A 121 -22.18 0.51 1.34
CA THR A 121 -22.85 1.78 0.97
C THR A 121 -23.49 2.45 2.18
N ALA A 122 -23.93 3.69 2.01
CA ALA A 122 -24.68 4.43 3.03
C ALA A 122 -26.03 3.80 3.39
N SER A 123 -26.62 2.97 2.51
CA SER A 123 -27.83 2.19 2.82
C SER A 123 -27.57 0.99 3.74
N GLY A 124 -26.30 0.65 4.00
CA GLY A 124 -25.91 -0.54 4.74
C GLY A 124 -25.86 -1.81 3.87
N GLU A 125 -25.91 -1.67 2.55
CA GLU A 125 -25.76 -2.77 1.60
C GLU A 125 -24.31 -2.95 1.19
N ILE A 126 -23.90 -4.20 0.93
CA ILE A 126 -22.57 -4.51 0.41
C ILE A 126 -22.66 -4.77 -1.08
N LEU A 127 -21.98 -3.95 -1.84
CA LEU A 127 -21.82 -4.12 -3.28
C LEU A 127 -20.50 -4.83 -3.56
N LYS A 128 -20.53 -5.85 -4.44
CA LYS A 128 -19.34 -6.43 -5.03
C LYS A 128 -18.99 -5.64 -6.29
N CYS A 129 -17.75 -5.24 -6.40
CA CYS A 129 -17.26 -4.39 -7.48
C CYS A 129 -16.00 -5.00 -8.11
N SER A 130 -16.04 -5.15 -9.42
CA SER A 130 -14.94 -5.69 -10.23
C SER A 130 -15.02 -5.13 -11.65
N ARG A 131 -14.13 -5.54 -12.54
CA ARG A 131 -14.20 -5.16 -13.97
C ARG A 131 -15.48 -5.62 -14.65
N THR A 132 -16.16 -6.64 -14.13
CA THR A 132 -17.38 -7.24 -14.72
C THR A 132 -18.64 -7.05 -13.87
N GLU A 133 -18.50 -6.68 -12.60
CA GLU A 133 -19.62 -6.43 -11.68
C GLU A 133 -19.47 -5.01 -11.11
N ASN A 134 -20.50 -4.17 -11.31
CA ASN A 134 -20.46 -2.73 -10.96
C ASN A 134 -19.20 -2.01 -11.47
N PRO A 135 -18.85 -2.08 -12.77
CA PRO A 135 -17.55 -1.65 -13.31
C PRO A 135 -17.29 -0.16 -13.14
N GLU A 136 -18.28 0.70 -13.19
CA GLU A 136 -18.13 2.14 -12.98
C GLU A 136 -17.78 2.45 -11.51
N ILE A 137 -18.44 1.78 -10.56
CA ILE A 137 -18.13 1.90 -9.13
C ILE A 137 -16.73 1.34 -8.86
N PHE A 138 -16.37 0.22 -9.51
CA PHE A 138 -15.05 -0.35 -9.41
C PHE A 138 -13.97 0.63 -9.89
N ALA A 139 -14.15 1.25 -11.04
CA ALA A 139 -13.19 2.20 -11.59
C ALA A 139 -12.99 3.41 -10.66
N ALA A 140 -14.07 3.98 -10.14
CA ALA A 140 -14.02 5.14 -9.23
C ALA A 140 -13.57 4.76 -7.80
N GLY A 141 -13.91 3.55 -7.34
CA GLY A 141 -13.68 3.10 -5.96
C GLY A 141 -12.23 2.80 -5.62
N ARG A 142 -11.39 2.49 -6.63
CA ARG A 142 -9.98 2.17 -6.42
C ARG A 142 -9.15 3.32 -5.83
N VAL A 143 -9.53 4.59 -6.10
CA VAL A 143 -8.91 5.78 -5.48
C VAL A 143 -10.01 6.77 -5.11
N SER A 144 -10.88 6.38 -4.18
CA SER A 144 -12.10 7.15 -3.86
C SER A 144 -11.97 8.07 -2.66
N LEU A 145 -10.86 8.04 -1.92
CA LEU A 145 -10.69 8.76 -0.66
C LEU A 145 -11.82 8.49 0.35
N GLY A 146 -12.47 7.32 0.24
CA GLY A 146 -13.62 6.93 1.06
C GLY A 146 -14.91 7.69 0.77
N SER A 147 -15.05 8.32 -0.41
CA SER A 147 -16.24 9.13 -0.75
C SER A 147 -17.44 8.30 -1.24
N LEU A 148 -17.22 7.08 -1.73
CA LEU A 148 -18.27 6.23 -2.27
C LEU A 148 -18.88 5.28 -1.24
N GLY A 149 -18.24 5.09 -0.10
CA GLY A 149 -18.62 4.14 0.94
C GLY A 149 -17.38 3.58 1.65
N ILE A 150 -17.57 2.47 2.36
CA ILE A 150 -16.54 1.83 3.16
C ILE A 150 -16.06 0.55 2.46
N LEU A 151 -14.83 0.48 2.05
CA LEU A 151 -14.21 -0.76 1.59
C LEU A 151 -14.14 -1.74 2.76
N THR A 152 -14.65 -2.95 2.58
CA THR A 152 -14.67 -3.99 3.62
C THR A 152 -13.72 -5.14 3.32
N LYS A 153 -13.59 -5.51 2.05
CA LYS A 153 -12.61 -6.47 1.55
C LYS A 153 -12.07 -6.02 0.20
N ILE A 154 -10.84 -6.40 -0.09
CA ILE A 154 -10.13 -6.06 -1.33
C ILE A 154 -9.44 -7.32 -1.85
N THR A 155 -9.67 -7.64 -3.11
CA THR A 155 -8.92 -8.68 -3.83
C THR A 155 -7.75 -8.05 -4.55
N MET A 156 -6.55 -8.45 -4.16
CA MET A 156 -5.29 -7.95 -4.75
C MET A 156 -4.71 -8.96 -5.73
N GLN A 157 -4.22 -8.47 -6.86
CA GLN A 157 -3.31 -9.22 -7.70
C GLN A 157 -1.92 -9.18 -7.09
N ASN A 158 -1.37 -10.34 -6.80
CA ASN A 158 -0.03 -10.55 -6.28
C ASN A 158 0.90 -11.10 -7.37
N ARG A 159 2.13 -11.36 -6.98
CA ARG A 159 3.15 -12.06 -7.77
C ARG A 159 3.85 -13.11 -6.90
N PRO A 160 4.61 -14.05 -7.50
CA PRO A 160 5.52 -14.90 -6.74
C PRO A 160 6.51 -14.06 -5.93
N ARG A 161 6.84 -14.53 -4.74
CA ARG A 161 7.82 -13.88 -3.86
C ARG A 161 9.15 -13.68 -4.58
N TYR A 162 9.79 -12.53 -4.35
CA TYR A 162 11.06 -12.15 -4.95
C TYR A 162 11.97 -11.50 -3.90
N LYS A 163 13.23 -11.37 -4.23
CA LYS A 163 14.24 -10.67 -3.42
C LYS A 163 14.74 -9.47 -4.18
N LEU A 164 15.12 -8.44 -3.45
CA LEU A 164 15.73 -7.25 -4.00
C LEU A 164 17.15 -7.09 -3.46
N ARG A 165 18.07 -6.72 -4.36
CA ARG A 165 19.39 -6.22 -4.00
C ARG A 165 19.31 -4.70 -3.96
N GLU A 166 19.66 -4.12 -2.82
CA GLU A 166 19.81 -2.69 -2.66
C GLU A 166 21.26 -2.29 -2.99
N HIS A 167 21.39 -1.20 -3.75
CA HIS A 167 22.65 -0.53 -3.98
C HIS A 167 22.48 0.95 -3.68
N ILE A 168 23.41 1.51 -2.88
CA ILE A 168 23.42 2.91 -2.49
C ILE A 168 24.78 3.49 -2.83
N GLU A 169 24.80 4.62 -3.54
CA GLU A 169 26.01 5.34 -3.88
C GLU A 169 25.79 6.86 -3.84
N LEU A 170 26.88 7.61 -3.71
CA LEU A 170 26.87 9.06 -3.92
C LEU A 170 27.25 9.36 -5.37
N CYS A 171 26.44 10.16 -6.04
CA CYS A 171 26.73 10.61 -7.39
C CYS A 171 26.51 12.11 -7.53
N PRO A 172 27.22 12.78 -8.50
CA PRO A 172 26.97 14.18 -8.80
C PRO A 172 25.52 14.43 -9.25
N VAL A 173 24.94 15.53 -8.79
CA VAL A 173 23.56 15.92 -9.21
C VAL A 173 23.48 16.10 -10.73
N GLU A 174 24.56 16.59 -11.36
CA GLU A 174 24.63 16.77 -12.81
C GLU A 174 24.53 15.43 -13.55
N ASP A 175 25.17 14.38 -13.05
CA ASP A 175 25.11 13.04 -13.66
C ASP A 175 23.69 12.47 -13.58
N MET A 176 23.01 12.63 -12.45
CA MET A 176 21.60 12.25 -12.30
C MET A 176 20.73 12.99 -13.31
N MET A 177 20.85 14.30 -13.43
CA MET A 177 20.05 15.11 -14.36
C MET A 177 20.24 14.68 -15.82
N GLN A 178 21.44 14.23 -16.19
CA GLN A 178 21.73 13.76 -17.55
C GLN A 178 21.23 12.34 -17.81
N HIS A 179 21.25 11.45 -16.81
CA HIS A 179 21.06 10.01 -17.01
C HIS A 179 19.76 9.46 -16.42
N ILE A 180 19.01 10.21 -15.61
CA ILE A 180 17.81 9.69 -14.91
C ILE A 180 16.80 9.08 -15.86
N GLN A 181 16.62 9.63 -17.07
CA GLN A 181 15.69 9.11 -18.07
C GLN A 181 16.08 7.70 -18.57
N GLN A 182 17.38 7.39 -18.54
CA GLN A 182 17.89 6.06 -18.87
C GLN A 182 17.83 5.14 -17.65
N TRP A 183 18.35 5.60 -16.51
CA TRP A 183 18.48 4.81 -15.29
C TRP A 183 17.14 4.31 -14.76
N LYS A 184 16.07 5.10 -14.86
CA LYS A 184 14.73 4.72 -14.39
C LYS A 184 14.14 3.47 -15.07
N HIS A 185 14.65 3.10 -16.25
CA HIS A 185 14.27 1.87 -16.96
C HIS A 185 15.31 0.76 -16.85
N GLN A 186 16.49 1.04 -16.30
CA GLN A 186 17.54 0.06 -16.06
C GLN A 186 17.38 -0.64 -14.70
N HIS A 187 16.73 0.04 -13.75
CA HIS A 187 16.52 -0.45 -12.39
C HIS A 187 15.03 -0.64 -12.13
N ARG A 188 14.70 -1.69 -11.36
CA ARG A 188 13.32 -1.93 -10.93
C ARG A 188 12.81 -0.77 -10.08
N HIS A 189 13.62 -0.31 -9.13
CA HIS A 189 13.35 0.86 -8.30
C HIS A 189 14.55 1.79 -8.31
N ILE A 190 14.29 3.08 -8.32
CA ILE A 190 15.31 4.11 -8.24
C ILE A 190 14.79 5.27 -7.39
N GLU A 191 15.64 5.74 -6.48
CA GLU A 191 15.37 6.86 -5.59
C GLU A 191 16.58 7.78 -5.55
N CYS A 192 16.35 9.08 -5.64
CA CYS A 192 17.37 10.11 -5.61
C CYS A 192 17.09 11.04 -4.42
N PHE A 193 17.96 11.01 -3.43
CA PHE A 193 17.87 11.88 -2.25
C PHE A 193 18.79 13.07 -2.43
N VAL A 194 18.19 14.22 -2.74
CA VAL A 194 18.92 15.48 -2.99
C VAL A 194 18.94 16.30 -1.73
N PHE A 195 20.13 16.65 -1.26
CA PHE A 195 20.34 17.50 -0.09
C PHE A 195 20.58 18.96 -0.53
N SER A 196 19.90 19.89 0.14
CA SER A 196 20.05 21.31 -0.17
C SER A 196 21.50 21.74 0.00
N TYR A 197 22.01 22.49 -0.99
CA TYR A 197 23.38 23.02 -1.04
C TYR A 197 24.49 21.99 -1.31
N GLU A 198 24.18 20.69 -1.45
CA GLU A 198 25.15 19.67 -1.82
C GLU A 198 25.21 19.50 -3.35
N LYS A 199 26.42 19.18 -3.86
CA LYS A 199 26.63 18.86 -5.27
C LYS A 199 26.46 17.37 -5.56
N GLN A 200 26.37 16.57 -4.52
CA GLN A 200 26.13 15.13 -4.60
C GLN A 200 24.76 14.81 -4.04
N LEU A 201 24.18 13.75 -4.57
CA LEU A 201 22.97 13.13 -4.07
C LEU A 201 23.27 11.68 -3.66
N MET A 202 22.42 11.12 -2.84
CA MET A 202 22.39 9.69 -2.59
C MET A 202 21.46 9.03 -3.59
N LEU A 203 22.03 8.17 -4.43
CA LEU A 203 21.29 7.33 -5.38
C LEU A 203 21.09 5.96 -4.75
N LYS A 204 19.83 5.53 -4.64
CA LYS A 204 19.44 4.19 -4.18
C LYS A 204 18.74 3.46 -5.31
N THR A 205 19.20 2.26 -5.63
CA THR A 205 18.55 1.38 -6.60
C THR A 205 18.23 0.03 -5.96
N LEU A 206 17.13 -0.60 -6.42
CA LEU A 206 16.76 -1.94 -5.99
C LEU A 206 16.41 -2.76 -7.23
N ASP A 207 17.08 -3.90 -7.38
CA ASP A 207 16.89 -4.81 -8.50
C ASP A 207 16.61 -6.24 -8.02
N GLU A 208 15.82 -6.99 -8.78
CA GLU A 208 15.53 -8.39 -8.45
C GLU A 208 16.81 -9.22 -8.49
N THR A 209 16.93 -10.14 -7.53
CA THR A 209 18.11 -11.01 -7.38
C THR A 209 17.73 -12.37 -6.84
N ASP A 210 18.47 -13.40 -7.26
CA ASP A 210 18.39 -14.75 -6.70
C ASP A 210 19.42 -14.99 -5.57
N GLU A 211 20.26 -14.01 -5.26
CA GLU A 211 21.26 -14.13 -4.21
C GLU A 211 20.64 -14.41 -2.84
N GLU A 212 21.46 -14.97 -1.95
CA GLU A 212 21.04 -15.20 -0.57
C GLU A 212 20.82 -13.87 0.16
N ILE A 213 19.82 -13.89 1.06
CA ILE A 213 19.55 -12.72 1.92
C ILE A 213 20.73 -12.56 2.87
N LEU A 214 21.41 -11.44 2.77
CA LEU A 214 22.47 -11.10 3.70
C LEU A 214 21.86 -10.61 5.03
N PRO A 215 22.43 -11.00 6.18
CA PRO A 215 22.00 -10.46 7.45
C PRO A 215 22.28 -8.94 7.47
N ARG A 216 21.32 -8.18 8.00
CA ARG A 216 21.49 -6.73 8.19
C ARG A 216 22.75 -6.49 9.04
N LYS A 217 23.66 -5.66 8.57
CA LYS A 217 24.83 -5.27 9.37
C LYS A 217 24.34 -4.43 10.55
N GLU A 218 24.64 -4.87 11.77
CA GLU A 218 24.21 -4.21 13.03
C GLU A 218 24.70 -2.75 13.14
N ASN A 219 25.69 -2.34 12.35
CA ASN A 219 26.30 -1.01 12.40
C ASN A 219 25.77 -0.03 11.35
N PHE A 220 24.72 -0.37 10.62
CA PHE A 220 24.10 0.62 9.74
C PHE A 220 23.17 1.49 10.59
N PRO A 221 23.30 2.84 10.55
CA PRO A 221 22.38 3.70 11.27
C PRO A 221 20.93 3.33 10.89
N SER A 222 20.03 3.28 11.87
CA SER A 222 18.60 3.17 11.56
C SER A 222 18.15 4.40 10.77
N ASP A 223 17.09 4.29 10.00
CA ASP A 223 16.53 5.42 9.26
C ASP A 223 16.26 6.63 10.17
N ASP A 224 15.86 6.39 11.43
CA ASP A 224 15.72 7.40 12.46
C ASP A 224 17.05 8.07 12.84
N THR A 225 18.16 7.34 12.81
CA THR A 225 19.50 7.88 13.10
C THR A 225 19.99 8.74 11.93
N LEU A 226 19.70 8.35 10.68
CA LEU A 226 20.03 9.16 9.51
C LEU A 226 19.26 10.48 9.50
N LEU A 227 17.97 10.47 9.86
CA LEU A 227 17.13 11.68 9.98
C LEU A 227 17.60 12.65 11.08
N THR A 228 18.34 12.17 12.09
CA THR A 228 18.88 13.03 13.17
C THR A 228 20.28 13.57 12.87
N MET A 229 20.93 13.12 11.79
CA MET A 229 22.28 13.58 11.38
C MET A 229 22.24 14.81 10.45
N PHE A 230 21.05 15.24 10.02
CA PHE A 230 20.79 16.41 9.19
C PHE A 230 19.76 17.34 9.86
#